data_3c8481e2fdaca7b9d2f853550cdb8a49
#
_entry.id   3c8481e2fdaca7b9d2f853550cdb8a49
#
_cell.length_a   1.000
_cell.length_b   1.000
_cell.length_c   1.000
_cell.angle_alpha   90.00
_cell.angle_beta   90.00
_cell.angle_gamma   90.00
#
_symmetry.space_group_name_H-M   'P 1'
#
loop_
_entity.id
_entity.type
_entity.pdbx_description
1 polymer ?
#
loop_
_entity_poly.entity_id
_entity_poly.type
_entity_poly.pdbx_seq_one_letter_code
_entity_poly.pdbx_strand_id
1 'polypeptide(L)'
;ADWHGIYDRSEPVGQTKPVILEENVWIGDSAIVCKGVRIGKNSIIGAGSVVTKDIPPNVVAAGNPAKIVKNLTDQDFISRKDFYADPKKLAYDFDMLDRFNLKDNSFFGWIVSKFKPSKKN
;
A
#
# COMPACT_ATOMS: atom_id res chain seq x y z
N ALA A 1 -10.86 12.82 -11.87
CA ALA A 1 -11.76 13.75 -12.59
C ALA A 1 -13.19 13.52 -12.14
N ASP A 2 -13.99 14.57 -12.15
CA ASP A 2 -15.44 14.43 -11.94
C ASP A 2 -16.09 14.00 -13.26
N TRP A 3 -17.16 13.21 -13.18
CA TRP A 3 -17.90 12.77 -14.36
C TRP A 3 -18.77 13.87 -14.98
N HIS A 4 -19.07 14.93 -14.23
CA HIS A 4 -19.89 16.07 -14.63
C HIS A 4 -19.59 17.30 -13.77
N GLY A 5 -20.08 18.46 -14.14
CA GLY A 5 -19.97 19.67 -13.34
C GLY A 5 -20.71 19.55 -12.00
N ILE A 6 -20.21 20.25 -10.98
CA ILE A 6 -20.84 20.21 -9.64
C ILE A 6 -22.17 20.95 -9.65
N TYR A 7 -22.26 22.07 -10.36
CA TYR A 7 -23.44 22.92 -10.46
C TYR A 7 -24.28 22.60 -11.69
N ASP A 8 -23.63 22.35 -12.84
CA ASP A 8 -24.26 21.91 -14.07
C ASP A 8 -23.87 20.47 -14.37
N ARG A 9 -24.77 19.54 -14.12
CA ARG A 9 -24.57 18.11 -14.32
C ARG A 9 -24.76 17.65 -15.75
N SER A 10 -25.15 18.55 -16.66
CA SER A 10 -25.16 18.30 -18.10
C SER A 10 -23.80 18.46 -18.75
N GLU A 11 -22.82 19.08 -18.05
CA GLU A 11 -21.44 19.16 -18.51
C GLU A 11 -20.84 17.75 -18.53
N PRO A 12 -20.32 17.29 -19.69
CA PRO A 12 -19.89 15.89 -19.86
C PRO A 12 -18.62 15.54 -19.11
N VAL A 13 -17.83 16.54 -18.67
CA VAL A 13 -16.59 16.35 -17.91
C VAL A 13 -16.45 17.46 -16.87
N GLY A 14 -16.37 17.09 -15.61
CA GLY A 14 -16.09 18.02 -14.51
C GLY A 14 -14.62 18.43 -14.45
N GLN A 15 -14.30 19.27 -13.48
CA GLN A 15 -12.94 19.77 -13.27
C GLN A 15 -11.98 18.64 -12.88
N THR A 16 -10.82 18.63 -13.51
CA THR A 16 -9.72 17.73 -13.18
C THR A 16 -8.64 18.47 -12.40
N LYS A 17 -7.99 17.75 -11.48
CA LYS A 17 -6.76 18.20 -10.82
C LYS A 17 -5.82 17.01 -10.66
N PRO A 18 -4.50 17.18 -10.83
CA PRO A 18 -3.54 16.09 -10.67
C PRO A 18 -3.52 15.59 -9.22
N VAL A 19 -3.29 14.30 -9.05
CA VAL A 19 -2.88 13.70 -7.79
C VAL A 19 -1.37 13.53 -7.82
N ILE A 20 -0.68 13.98 -6.79
CA ILE A 20 0.77 13.95 -6.72
C ILE A 20 1.18 13.06 -5.54
N LEU A 21 1.88 11.98 -5.85
CA LEU A 21 2.52 11.12 -4.87
C LEU A 21 4.02 11.39 -4.92
N GLU A 22 4.59 11.80 -3.79
CA GLU A 22 6.03 12.02 -3.69
C GLU A 22 6.78 10.70 -3.50
N GLU A 23 8.10 10.78 -3.34
CA GLU A 23 8.97 9.61 -3.22
C GLU A 23 8.60 8.74 -2.01
N ASN A 24 8.69 7.42 -2.16
CA ASN A 24 8.51 6.44 -1.11
C ASN A 24 7.14 6.51 -0.39
N VAL A 25 6.10 6.98 -1.07
CA VAL A 25 4.73 6.97 -0.54
C VAL A 25 4.16 5.55 -0.63
N TRP A 26 3.50 5.12 0.44
CA TRP A 26 2.78 3.85 0.48
C TRP A 26 1.27 4.10 0.58
N ILE A 27 0.55 3.67 -0.43
CA ILE A 27 -0.92 3.70 -0.45
C ILE A 27 -1.44 2.32 -0.04
N GLY A 28 -2.17 2.27 1.06
CA GLY A 28 -2.82 1.05 1.54
C GLY A 28 -3.91 0.56 0.59
N ASP A 29 -4.23 -0.72 0.69
CA ASP A 29 -5.25 -1.36 -0.16
C ASP A 29 -6.59 -0.62 -0.09
N SER A 30 -7.26 -0.49 -1.25
CA SER A 30 -8.58 0.15 -1.37
C SER A 30 -8.65 1.60 -0.87
N ALA A 31 -7.51 2.29 -0.70
CA ALA A 31 -7.52 3.71 -0.39
C ALA A 31 -7.92 4.56 -1.60
N ILE A 32 -8.68 5.62 -1.36
CA ILE A 32 -9.14 6.57 -2.38
C ILE A 32 -8.42 7.89 -2.18
N VAL A 33 -7.73 8.37 -3.20
CA VAL A 33 -7.09 9.69 -3.20
C VAL A 33 -7.86 10.62 -4.12
N CYS A 34 -8.41 11.69 -3.55
CA CYS A 34 -9.20 12.65 -4.31
C CYS A 34 -8.32 13.52 -5.22
N LYS A 35 -8.95 14.09 -6.26
CA LYS A 35 -8.29 14.98 -7.20
C LYS A 35 -7.65 16.19 -6.49
N GLY A 36 -6.48 16.58 -6.95
CA GLY A 36 -5.76 17.76 -6.46
C GLY A 36 -5.00 17.54 -5.16
N VAL A 37 -4.97 16.30 -4.64
CA VAL A 37 -4.25 15.96 -3.40
C VAL A 37 -2.78 15.69 -3.69
N ARG A 38 -1.92 16.24 -2.84
CA ARG A 38 -0.49 15.90 -2.75
C ARG A 38 -0.24 15.07 -1.50
N ILE A 39 0.48 13.97 -1.64
CA ILE A 39 0.95 13.14 -0.51
C ILE A 39 2.45 13.24 -0.43
N GLY A 40 2.94 13.76 0.70
CA GLY A 40 4.36 14.01 0.96
C GLY A 40 5.18 12.72 1.10
N LYS A 41 6.48 12.84 0.85
CA LYS A 41 7.41 11.70 0.82
C LYS A 41 7.38 10.88 2.11
N ASN A 42 7.67 9.59 2.00
CA ASN A 42 7.70 8.60 3.09
C ASN A 42 6.36 8.44 3.83
N SER A 43 5.28 9.08 3.39
CA SER A 43 3.99 8.96 4.08
C SER A 43 3.24 7.70 3.69
N ILE A 44 2.47 7.21 4.64
CA ILE A 44 1.67 6.00 4.50
C ILE A 44 0.20 6.36 4.62
N ILE A 45 -0.59 5.89 3.67
CA ILE A 45 -2.05 5.99 3.71
C ILE A 45 -2.60 4.62 4.11
N GLY A 46 -3.37 4.58 5.19
CA GLY A 46 -4.01 3.36 5.67
C GLY A 46 -5.00 2.78 4.67
N ALA A 47 -5.19 1.46 4.70
CA ALA A 47 -6.15 0.77 3.84
C ALA A 47 -7.58 1.32 4.04
N GLY A 48 -8.36 1.39 2.96
CA GLY A 48 -9.74 1.89 2.95
C GLY A 48 -9.90 3.38 3.27
N SER A 49 -8.82 4.15 3.33
CA SER A 49 -8.86 5.58 3.67
C SER A 49 -9.33 6.43 2.49
N VAL A 50 -9.97 7.56 2.79
CA VAL A 50 -10.39 8.55 1.78
C VAL A 50 -9.63 9.86 1.98
N VAL A 51 -8.63 10.11 1.14
CA VAL A 51 -7.74 11.27 1.24
C VAL A 51 -8.34 12.43 0.45
N THR A 52 -8.82 13.43 1.17
CA THR A 52 -9.49 14.61 0.60
C THR A 52 -8.65 15.89 0.68
N LYS A 53 -7.54 15.87 1.41
CA LYS A 53 -6.62 17.00 1.62
C LYS A 53 -5.19 16.53 1.51
N ASP A 54 -4.27 17.48 1.28
CA ASP A 54 -2.85 17.19 1.25
C ASP A 54 -2.36 16.54 2.55
N ILE A 55 -1.45 15.60 2.40
CA ILE A 55 -0.81 14.88 3.50
C ILE A 55 0.66 15.33 3.55
N PRO A 56 1.14 15.82 4.69
CA PRO A 56 2.55 16.20 4.84
C PRO A 56 3.48 14.98 4.76
N PRO A 57 4.79 15.18 4.57
CA PRO A 57 5.75 14.09 4.56
C PRO A 57 5.90 13.43 5.93
N ASN A 58 6.41 12.19 5.94
CA ASN A 58 6.79 11.42 7.14
C ASN A 58 5.63 11.22 8.13
N VAL A 59 4.43 10.92 7.63
CA VAL A 59 3.28 10.63 8.49
C VAL A 59 2.53 9.35 8.06
N VAL A 60 1.76 8.81 8.98
CA VAL A 60 0.69 7.85 8.67
C VAL A 60 -0.63 8.58 8.77
N ALA A 61 -1.43 8.52 7.70
CA ALA A 61 -2.78 9.06 7.68
C ALA A 61 -3.78 7.95 7.38
N ALA A 62 -4.92 7.95 8.06
CA ALA A 62 -5.94 6.93 7.88
C ALA A 62 -7.34 7.46 8.18
N GLY A 63 -8.34 6.75 7.69
CA GLY A 63 -9.76 7.01 7.94
C GLY A 63 -10.49 7.70 6.79
N ASN A 64 -11.76 8.02 7.02
CA ASN A 64 -12.61 8.72 6.07
C ASN A 64 -13.34 9.90 6.77
N PRO A 65 -12.96 11.16 6.51
CA PRO A 65 -11.77 11.57 5.74
C PRO A 65 -10.47 11.19 6.45
N ALA A 66 -9.40 10.96 5.69
CA ALA A 66 -8.08 10.61 6.24
C ALA A 66 -7.52 11.73 7.11
N LYS A 67 -7.01 11.36 8.28
CA LYS A 67 -6.35 12.24 9.24
C LYS A 67 -5.01 11.64 9.66
N ILE A 68 -4.07 12.50 10.06
CA ILE A 68 -2.79 12.04 10.59
C ILE A 68 -3.04 11.28 11.89
N VAL A 69 -2.62 10.02 11.93
CA VAL A 69 -2.74 9.13 13.10
C VAL A 69 -1.40 8.87 13.77
N LYS A 70 -0.29 9.09 13.04
CA LYS A 70 1.07 8.92 13.56
C LYS A 70 2.05 9.78 12.78
N ASN A 71 3.00 10.40 13.48
CA ASN A 71 4.20 10.96 12.88
C ASN A 71 5.28 9.89 12.84
N LEU A 72 5.95 9.75 11.70
CA LEU A 72 7.09 8.87 11.54
C LEU A 72 8.32 9.66 12.01
N THR A 73 9.03 9.10 13.00
CA THR A 73 10.27 9.69 13.51
C THR A 73 11.39 9.54 12.49
N ASP A 74 12.43 10.39 12.61
CA ASP A 74 13.62 10.40 11.75
C ASP A 74 14.41 9.08 11.89
N GLN A 75 13.93 8.07 11.22
CA GLN A 75 14.66 6.84 10.96
C GLN A 75 15.05 6.81 9.49
N ASP A 76 16.15 6.16 9.17
CA ASP A 76 16.55 5.97 7.78
C ASP A 76 15.47 5.16 7.05
N PHE A 77 14.80 5.82 6.12
CA PHE A 77 13.81 5.16 5.28
C PHE A 77 14.51 4.39 4.16
N ILE A 78 14.33 3.09 4.15
CA ILE A 78 14.73 2.26 3.00
C ILE A 78 13.61 2.29 1.99
N SER A 79 13.89 2.76 0.80
CA SER A 79 12.90 2.78 -0.30
C SER A 79 12.82 1.42 -1.00
N ARG A 80 11.71 1.16 -1.67
CA ARG A 80 11.64 -0.02 -2.56
C ARG A 80 12.69 0.02 -3.66
N LYS A 81 13.13 1.20 -4.09
CA LYS A 81 14.21 1.37 -5.05
C LYS A 81 15.52 0.77 -4.52
N ASP A 82 15.84 1.02 -3.24
CA ASP A 82 17.02 0.46 -2.60
C ASP A 82 16.89 -1.06 -2.45
N PHE A 83 15.70 -1.55 -2.13
CA PHE A 83 15.40 -2.98 -2.06
C PHE A 83 15.67 -3.71 -3.39
N TYR A 84 15.35 -3.07 -4.53
CA TYR A 84 15.58 -3.63 -5.86
C TYR A 84 16.96 -3.30 -6.44
N ALA A 85 17.81 -2.56 -5.73
CA ALA A 85 19.12 -2.14 -6.22
C ALA A 85 20.12 -3.30 -6.37
N ASP A 86 19.95 -4.40 -5.62
CA ASP A 86 20.78 -5.60 -5.71
C ASP A 86 19.95 -6.82 -6.19
N PRO A 87 19.94 -7.10 -7.51
CA PRO A 87 19.17 -8.22 -8.06
C PRO A 87 19.60 -9.60 -7.54
N LYS A 88 20.88 -9.78 -7.18
CA LYS A 88 21.40 -11.07 -6.67
C LYS A 88 20.91 -11.33 -5.26
N LYS A 89 21.01 -10.32 -4.41
CA LYS A 89 20.45 -10.39 -3.05
C LYS A 89 18.95 -10.61 -3.09
N LEU A 90 18.25 -9.89 -3.96
CA LEU A 90 16.81 -10.04 -4.14
C LEU A 90 16.42 -11.46 -4.54
N ALA A 91 17.11 -12.06 -5.53
CA ALA A 91 16.88 -13.44 -5.95
C ALA A 91 17.12 -14.43 -4.82
N TYR A 92 18.17 -14.22 -4.03
CA TYR A 92 18.45 -15.05 -2.86
C TYR A 92 17.36 -14.93 -1.79
N ASP A 93 16.92 -13.70 -1.47
CA ASP A 93 15.89 -13.44 -0.46
C ASP A 93 14.54 -14.08 -0.86
N PHE A 94 14.18 -14.01 -2.15
CA PHE A 94 12.97 -14.68 -2.67
C PHE A 94 13.10 -16.21 -2.65
N ASP A 95 14.24 -16.77 -3.04
CA ASP A 95 14.47 -18.23 -2.95
C ASP A 95 14.37 -18.73 -1.50
N MET A 96 14.94 -17.97 -0.56
CA MET A 96 14.83 -18.29 0.87
C MET A 96 13.40 -18.21 1.37
N LEU A 97 12.63 -17.20 0.95
CA LEU A 97 11.22 -17.04 1.32
C LEU A 97 10.38 -18.19 0.76
N ASP A 98 10.61 -18.58 -0.49
CA ASP A 98 9.93 -19.71 -1.13
C ASP A 98 10.26 -21.02 -0.42
N ARG A 99 11.53 -21.27 -0.10
CA ARG A 99 11.95 -22.45 0.68
C ARG A 99 11.28 -22.49 2.06
N PHE A 100 11.17 -21.34 2.72
CA PHE A 100 10.50 -21.24 4.02
C PHE A 100 9.01 -21.54 3.90
N ASN A 101 8.33 -20.94 2.91
CA ASN A 101 6.90 -21.12 2.70
C ASN A 101 6.55 -22.54 2.22
N LEU A 102 7.44 -23.16 1.46
CA LEU A 102 7.22 -24.46 0.83
C LEU A 102 7.86 -25.64 1.61
N LYS A 103 8.54 -25.38 2.74
CA LYS A 103 9.27 -26.40 3.50
C LYS A 103 8.42 -27.64 3.84
N ASP A 104 7.12 -27.44 4.07
CA ASP A 104 6.18 -28.51 4.40
C ASP A 104 5.35 -28.97 3.18
N ASN A 105 5.57 -28.34 2.01
CA ASN A 105 4.86 -28.65 0.77
C ASN A 105 5.58 -29.77 0.00
N SER A 106 5.65 -30.96 0.61
CA SER A 106 6.16 -32.18 0.00
C SER A 106 5.05 -33.21 -0.15
N PHE A 107 5.27 -34.21 -1.00
CA PHE A 107 4.33 -35.32 -1.15
C PHE A 107 3.99 -35.99 0.21
N PHE A 108 5.01 -36.22 1.04
CA PHE A 108 4.81 -36.75 2.39
C PHE A 108 4.10 -35.78 3.31
N GLY A 109 4.43 -34.48 3.25
CA GLY A 109 3.73 -33.42 3.99
C GLY A 109 2.23 -33.36 3.63
N TRP A 110 1.92 -33.48 2.33
CA TRP A 110 0.55 -33.54 1.85
C TRP A 110 -0.20 -34.78 2.37
N ILE A 111 0.43 -35.97 2.32
CA ILE A 111 -0.17 -37.20 2.90
C ILE A 111 -0.45 -36.99 4.40
N VAL A 112 0.53 -36.52 5.16
CA VAL A 112 0.40 -36.30 6.60
C VAL A 112 -0.70 -35.29 6.91
N SER A 113 -0.89 -34.25 6.10
CA SER A 113 -1.94 -33.24 6.29
C SER A 113 -3.36 -33.82 6.17
N LYS A 114 -3.54 -34.91 5.41
CA LYS A 114 -4.83 -35.59 5.26
C LYS A 114 -5.23 -36.42 6.49
N PHE A 115 -4.25 -36.83 7.29
CA PHE A 115 -4.47 -37.66 8.47
C PHE A 115 -4.35 -36.89 9.79
N LYS A 116 -3.87 -35.63 9.76
CA LYS A 116 -3.89 -34.75 10.94
C LYS A 116 -5.25 -34.07 11.04
N PRO A 117 -5.96 -34.24 12.17
CA PRO A 117 -7.20 -33.49 12.38
C PRO A 117 -6.89 -31.99 12.38
N SER A 118 -7.71 -31.22 11.63
CA SER A 118 -7.65 -29.76 11.67
C SER A 118 -7.89 -29.30 13.10
N LYS A 119 -6.92 -28.62 13.72
CA LYS A 119 -7.19 -27.88 14.94
C LYS A 119 -8.19 -26.80 14.61
N LYS A 120 -9.45 -27.02 14.96
CA LYS A 120 -10.44 -25.94 15.00
C LYS A 120 -10.03 -24.98 16.10
N ASN A 121 -9.68 -23.73 15.72
CA ASN A 121 -9.70 -22.60 16.61
C ASN A 121 -11.14 -22.16 16.83
#